data_8b41fd2d827116fd7ad5663dfc8d037f
#
_entry.id   8b41fd2d827116fd7ad5663dfc8d037f
#
_cell.length_a   1.000
_cell.length_b   1.000
_cell.length_c   1.000
_cell.angle_alpha   90.00
_cell.angle_beta   90.00
_cell.angle_gamma   90.00
#
_symmetry.space_group_name_H-M   'P 1'
#
loop_
_entity.id
_entity.type
_entity.pdbx_description
1 polymer ?
#
loop_
_entity_poly.entity_id
_entity_poly.type
_entity_poly.pdbx_seq_one_letter_code
_entity_poly.pdbx_strand_id
1 'polypeptide(L)'
;MKTVAIIPAGGKGARSGAAAPKQYIKFLGKELIVHTLEVFQQNKAVDEIILAAESNYIGLLEKLKNEYKLTKISKIVEGGEERQDSVYNALKSSEAKADDLVIVHDAARPLLPQHVLTNSIETAKQKGNALVCIKAKDTLIKGSRVVESYLDRDEVYYVQTPQIFLYPVLMKAMKNAYENNFIGTDESILVRRVGEKVNIVDGSVFNFKITTAEDIEMFKRVALRKEE
;
A
#
# COMPACT_ATOMS: atom_id res chain seq x y z
N MET A 1 -13.85 16.38 -4.14
CA MET A 1 -12.86 15.28 -4.35
C MET A 1 -12.31 14.89 -2.99
N LYS A 2 -12.74 13.78 -2.46
CA LYS A 2 -12.28 13.16 -1.22
C LYS A 2 -11.13 12.19 -1.55
N THR A 3 -10.21 11.99 -0.61
CA THR A 3 -9.10 11.04 -0.75
C THR A 3 -9.22 9.96 0.32
N VAL A 4 -9.53 8.74 -0.08
CA VAL A 4 -9.76 7.58 0.78
C VAL A 4 -8.55 6.65 0.70
N ALA A 5 -7.90 6.38 1.81
CA ALA A 5 -6.81 5.42 1.89
C ALA A 5 -7.32 4.04 2.30
N ILE A 6 -7.04 3.03 1.49
CA ILE A 6 -7.30 1.62 1.79
C ILE A 6 -5.97 0.96 2.19
N ILE A 7 -5.93 0.39 3.39
CA ILE A 7 -4.75 -0.29 3.93
C ILE A 7 -5.09 -1.78 4.14
N PRO A 8 -4.75 -2.67 3.17
CA PRO A 8 -4.92 -4.10 3.35
C PRO A 8 -3.92 -4.62 4.41
N ALA A 9 -4.47 -5.25 5.45
CA ALA A 9 -3.75 -5.77 6.61
C ALA A 9 -3.99 -7.28 6.85
N GLY A 10 -4.60 -7.99 5.87
CA GLY A 10 -4.95 -9.42 5.96
C GLY A 10 -3.80 -10.40 5.64
N GLY A 11 -2.60 -9.93 5.40
CA GLY A 11 -1.47 -10.82 5.03
C GLY A 11 -1.04 -11.73 6.18
N LYS A 12 -1.12 -13.06 5.99
CA LYS A 12 -0.77 -14.10 6.97
C LYS A 12 0.71 -14.11 7.41
N GLY A 13 1.57 -13.29 6.80
CA GLY A 13 2.98 -13.14 7.21
C GLY A 13 3.82 -14.44 7.15
N ALA A 14 3.41 -15.44 6.38
CA ALA A 14 4.00 -16.79 6.34
C ALA A 14 5.53 -16.82 6.15
N ARG A 15 6.11 -15.74 5.58
CA ARG A 15 7.55 -15.61 5.34
C ARG A 15 8.35 -15.04 6.52
N SER A 16 7.69 -14.54 7.56
CA SER A 16 8.38 -13.92 8.71
C SER A 16 8.72 -14.90 9.83
N GLY A 17 8.22 -16.14 9.79
CA GLY A 17 8.44 -17.16 10.84
C GLY A 17 7.89 -16.78 12.22
N ALA A 18 7.17 -15.69 12.33
CA ALA A 18 6.65 -15.17 13.60
C ALA A 18 5.31 -15.80 13.98
N ALA A 19 5.03 -15.88 15.28
CA ALA A 19 3.77 -16.41 15.83
C ALA A 19 2.53 -15.55 15.49
N ALA A 20 2.72 -14.31 15.05
CA ALA A 20 1.66 -13.40 14.61
C ALA A 20 2.06 -12.73 13.29
N PRO A 21 1.08 -12.28 12.46
CA PRO A 21 1.38 -11.51 11.27
C PRO A 21 2.19 -10.26 11.61
N LYS A 22 3.26 -10.01 10.84
CA LYS A 22 4.28 -8.99 11.13
C LYS A 22 3.72 -7.57 11.35
N GLN A 23 2.61 -7.22 10.67
CA GLN A 23 1.97 -5.92 10.80
C GLN A 23 1.44 -5.64 12.21
N TYR A 24 1.22 -6.70 13.01
CA TYR A 24 0.72 -6.61 14.40
C TYR A 24 1.82 -6.81 15.44
N ILE A 25 3.07 -7.02 15.03
CA ILE A 25 4.21 -7.11 15.95
C ILE A 25 4.64 -5.69 16.36
N LYS A 26 4.97 -5.53 17.64
CA LYS A 26 5.46 -4.24 18.18
C LYS A 26 6.91 -3.99 17.82
N PHE A 27 7.15 -2.80 17.29
CA PHE A 27 8.47 -2.25 17.06
C PHE A 27 8.50 -0.81 17.57
N LEU A 28 9.54 -0.47 18.33
CA LEU A 28 9.65 0.88 18.91
C LEU A 28 8.39 1.30 19.70
N GLY A 29 7.87 0.36 20.49
CA GLY A 29 6.71 0.60 21.37
C GLY A 29 5.33 0.53 20.72
N LYS A 30 5.23 0.44 19.38
CA LYS A 30 3.95 0.40 18.63
C LYS A 30 3.93 -0.78 17.67
N GLU A 31 2.74 -1.28 17.33
CA GLU A 31 2.54 -2.25 16.25
C GLU A 31 2.99 -1.65 14.90
N LEU A 32 3.61 -2.46 14.04
CA LEU A 32 4.12 -2.00 12.75
C LEU A 32 3.08 -1.25 11.93
N ILE A 33 1.84 -1.73 11.92
CA ILE A 33 0.73 -1.09 11.21
C ILE A 33 0.45 0.32 11.73
N VAL A 34 0.63 0.58 13.02
CA VAL A 34 0.39 1.90 13.61
C VAL A 34 1.34 2.94 13.02
N HIS A 35 2.62 2.59 12.84
CA HIS A 35 3.59 3.49 12.17
C HIS A 35 3.13 3.84 10.75
N THR A 36 2.58 2.88 10.00
CA THR A 36 2.02 3.15 8.66
C THR A 36 0.79 4.05 8.75
N LEU A 37 -0.14 3.77 9.66
CA LEU A 37 -1.39 4.51 9.81
C LEU A 37 -1.16 5.96 10.24
N GLU A 38 -0.17 6.22 11.09
CA GLU A 38 0.22 7.58 11.52
C GLU A 38 0.66 8.44 10.33
N VAL A 39 1.29 7.87 9.29
CA VAL A 39 1.67 8.62 8.07
C VAL A 39 0.42 9.18 7.39
N PHE A 40 -0.63 8.37 7.26
CA PHE A 40 -1.89 8.79 6.63
C PHE A 40 -2.73 9.67 7.55
N GLN A 41 -2.73 9.39 8.86
CA GLN A 41 -3.40 10.20 9.86
C GLN A 41 -2.90 11.64 9.87
N GLN A 42 -1.59 11.83 9.72
CA GLN A 42 -0.94 13.15 9.76
C GLN A 42 -1.05 13.91 8.42
N ASN A 43 -1.27 13.24 7.30
CA ASN A 43 -1.32 13.89 5.99
C ASN A 43 -2.65 14.61 5.77
N LYS A 44 -2.60 15.94 5.58
CA LYS A 44 -3.81 16.78 5.41
C LYS A 44 -4.60 16.49 4.14
N ALA A 45 -3.98 15.88 3.12
CA ALA A 45 -4.64 15.56 1.87
C ALA A 45 -5.36 14.18 1.90
N VAL A 46 -5.25 13.43 3.00
CA VAL A 46 -6.00 12.20 3.24
C VAL A 46 -7.19 12.50 4.13
N ASP A 47 -8.38 12.17 3.67
CA ASP A 47 -9.63 12.46 4.40
C ASP A 47 -10.08 11.27 5.25
N GLU A 48 -9.86 10.06 4.77
CA GLU A 48 -10.39 8.85 5.37
C GLU A 48 -9.43 7.66 5.20
N ILE A 49 -9.45 6.75 6.16
CA ILE A 49 -8.71 5.48 6.13
C ILE A 49 -9.72 4.33 6.32
N ILE A 50 -9.64 3.33 5.46
CA ILE A 50 -10.38 2.07 5.57
C ILE A 50 -9.36 0.94 5.68
N LEU A 51 -9.50 0.11 6.71
CA LEU A 51 -8.65 -1.07 6.92
C LEU A 51 -9.39 -2.33 6.44
N ALA A 52 -8.66 -3.25 5.83
CA ALA A 52 -9.16 -4.60 5.56
C ALA A 52 -8.23 -5.62 6.22
N ALA A 53 -8.75 -6.39 7.16
CA ALA A 53 -7.98 -7.31 7.99
C ALA A 53 -8.68 -8.66 8.16
N GLU A 54 -7.95 -9.69 8.58
CA GLU A 54 -8.57 -10.93 9.03
C GLU A 54 -9.49 -10.66 10.24
N SER A 55 -10.63 -11.34 10.31
CA SER A 55 -11.65 -11.14 11.36
C SER A 55 -11.07 -11.18 12.77
N ASN A 56 -10.09 -12.06 13.03
CA ASN A 56 -9.43 -12.20 14.32
C ASN A 56 -8.67 -10.95 14.79
N TYR A 57 -8.31 -10.04 13.88
CA TYR A 57 -7.55 -8.82 14.17
C TYR A 57 -8.40 -7.55 14.17
N ILE A 58 -9.68 -7.61 13.83
CA ILE A 58 -10.58 -6.43 13.82
C ILE A 58 -10.65 -5.81 15.21
N GLY A 59 -10.86 -6.63 16.25
CA GLY A 59 -10.91 -6.14 17.63
C GLY A 59 -9.60 -5.50 18.10
N LEU A 60 -8.45 -6.03 17.67
CA LEU A 60 -7.15 -5.41 17.94
C LEU A 60 -7.05 -4.04 17.23
N LEU A 61 -7.43 -3.95 15.97
CA LEU A 61 -7.37 -2.71 15.20
C LEU A 61 -8.28 -1.62 15.76
N GLU A 62 -9.48 -1.97 16.25
CA GLU A 62 -10.37 -1.03 16.96
C GLU A 62 -9.72 -0.51 18.26
N LYS A 63 -9.05 -1.39 19.01
CA LYS A 63 -8.28 -0.98 20.19
C LYS A 63 -7.17 -0.01 19.81
N LEU A 64 -6.34 -0.33 18.79
CA LEU A 64 -5.24 0.50 18.34
C LEU A 64 -5.73 1.85 17.79
N LYS A 65 -6.85 1.87 17.05
CA LYS A 65 -7.49 3.10 16.59
C LYS A 65 -7.76 4.07 17.75
N ASN A 66 -8.31 3.55 18.86
CA ASN A 66 -8.62 4.36 20.03
C ASN A 66 -7.36 4.76 20.80
N GLU A 67 -6.44 3.82 21.04
CA GLU A 67 -5.20 4.02 21.78
C GLU A 67 -4.32 5.10 21.15
N TYR A 68 -4.15 5.04 19.83
CA TYR A 68 -3.30 5.98 19.06
C TYR A 68 -4.08 7.14 18.43
N LYS A 69 -5.36 7.31 18.77
CA LYS A 69 -6.24 8.40 18.29
C LYS A 69 -6.23 8.53 16.76
N LEU A 70 -6.34 7.40 16.05
CA LEU A 70 -6.34 7.35 14.60
C LEU A 70 -7.74 7.70 14.06
N THR A 71 -8.10 8.96 14.17
CA THR A 71 -9.46 9.48 13.95
C THR A 71 -9.93 9.39 12.49
N LYS A 72 -9.01 9.31 11.52
CA LYS A 72 -9.35 9.14 10.11
C LYS A 72 -9.78 7.72 9.75
N ILE A 73 -9.55 6.73 10.61
CA ILE A 73 -10.06 5.38 10.39
C ILE A 73 -11.58 5.41 10.56
N SER A 74 -12.29 5.33 9.45
CA SER A 74 -13.77 5.31 9.43
C SER A 74 -14.33 3.90 9.52
N LYS A 75 -13.67 2.95 8.85
CA LYS A 75 -14.13 1.56 8.75
C LYS A 75 -12.98 0.58 8.91
N ILE A 76 -13.26 -0.55 9.57
CA ILE A 76 -12.42 -1.74 9.58
C ILE A 76 -13.29 -2.88 9.08
N VAL A 77 -12.95 -3.40 7.91
CA VAL A 77 -13.73 -4.45 7.24
C VAL A 77 -12.97 -5.77 7.21
N GLU A 78 -13.69 -6.86 7.06
CA GLU A 78 -13.09 -8.15 6.84
C GLU A 78 -12.40 -8.20 5.48
N GLY A 79 -11.14 -8.67 5.46
CA GLY A 79 -10.38 -8.93 4.25
C GLY A 79 -10.89 -10.15 3.49
N GLY A 80 -10.13 -10.59 2.52
CA GLY A 80 -10.39 -11.81 1.77
C GLY A 80 -9.17 -12.74 1.78
N GLU A 81 -9.24 -13.79 0.99
CA GLU A 81 -8.15 -14.79 0.89
C GLU A 81 -6.87 -14.15 0.33
N GLU A 82 -7.03 -13.34 -0.71
CA GLU A 82 -5.95 -12.64 -1.36
C GLU A 82 -5.91 -11.15 -0.97
N ARG A 83 -4.76 -10.51 -1.21
CA ARG A 83 -4.62 -9.05 -1.02
C ARG A 83 -5.62 -8.27 -1.89
N GLN A 84 -5.85 -8.73 -3.12
CA GLN A 84 -6.83 -8.15 -4.04
C GLN A 84 -8.24 -8.18 -3.47
N ASP A 85 -8.65 -9.28 -2.83
CA ASP A 85 -9.97 -9.39 -2.20
C ASP A 85 -10.13 -8.42 -1.05
N SER A 86 -9.08 -8.30 -0.22
CA SER A 86 -9.06 -7.36 0.90
C SER A 86 -9.24 -5.91 0.41
N VAL A 87 -8.54 -5.51 -0.65
CA VAL A 87 -8.69 -4.19 -1.26
C VAL A 87 -10.09 -4.02 -1.85
N TYR A 88 -10.63 -5.03 -2.53
CA TYR A 88 -11.97 -4.96 -3.12
C TYR A 88 -13.07 -4.86 -2.08
N ASN A 89 -12.96 -5.59 -0.97
CA ASN A 89 -13.91 -5.50 0.14
C ASN A 89 -13.92 -4.10 0.76
N ALA A 90 -12.74 -3.53 1.01
CA ALA A 90 -12.60 -2.15 1.49
C ALA A 90 -13.15 -1.14 0.47
N LEU A 91 -12.86 -1.32 -0.82
CA LEU A 91 -13.34 -0.46 -1.90
C LEU A 91 -14.88 -0.47 -2.00
N LYS A 92 -15.50 -1.64 -1.90
CA LYS A 92 -16.97 -1.78 -1.87
C LYS A 92 -17.61 -1.13 -0.64
N SER A 93 -16.92 -1.18 0.49
CA SER A 93 -17.42 -0.57 1.73
C SER A 93 -17.26 0.95 1.76
N SER A 94 -16.41 1.51 0.89
CA SER A 94 -16.19 2.93 0.83
C SER A 94 -17.42 3.66 0.30
N GLU A 95 -17.59 4.90 0.77
CA GLU A 95 -18.64 5.81 0.25
C GLU A 95 -18.06 6.77 -0.80
N ALA A 96 -16.95 6.36 -1.44
CA ALA A 96 -16.28 7.15 -2.45
C ALA A 96 -17.14 7.35 -3.70
N LYS A 97 -17.10 8.54 -4.25
CA LYS A 97 -17.86 8.98 -5.43
C LYS A 97 -16.97 9.00 -6.67
N ALA A 98 -17.56 9.30 -7.80
CA ALA A 98 -16.86 9.27 -9.10
C ALA A 98 -15.60 10.14 -9.15
N ASP A 99 -15.61 11.29 -8.47
CA ASP A 99 -14.48 12.23 -8.46
C ASP A 99 -13.49 11.99 -7.32
N ASP A 100 -13.73 10.98 -6.47
CA ASP A 100 -12.88 10.74 -5.32
C ASP A 100 -11.68 9.86 -5.70
N LEU A 101 -10.57 10.11 -5.00
CA LEU A 101 -9.36 9.32 -5.13
C LEU A 101 -9.33 8.19 -4.09
N VAL A 102 -8.91 7.03 -4.56
CA VAL A 102 -8.62 5.87 -3.71
C VAL A 102 -7.12 5.60 -3.73
N ILE A 103 -6.53 5.61 -2.55
CA ILE A 103 -5.13 5.24 -2.31
C ILE A 103 -5.12 3.80 -1.82
N VAL A 104 -4.32 2.94 -2.42
CA VAL A 104 -4.01 1.62 -1.86
C VAL A 104 -2.56 1.61 -1.37
N HIS A 105 -2.36 1.26 -0.10
CA HIS A 105 -1.02 1.24 0.49
C HIS A 105 -0.80 0.04 1.42
N ASP A 106 0.35 -0.60 1.30
CA ASP A 106 0.69 -1.78 2.09
C ASP A 106 0.88 -1.44 3.59
N ALA A 107 0.21 -2.15 4.48
CA ALA A 107 0.36 -2.01 5.94
C ALA A 107 1.81 -2.17 6.45
N ALA A 108 2.66 -2.84 5.68
CA ALA A 108 4.06 -3.09 6.01
C ALA A 108 5.07 -2.12 5.35
N ARG A 109 4.64 -0.88 5.03
CA ARG A 109 5.53 0.20 4.56
C ARG A 109 5.43 1.42 5.49
N PRO A 110 5.97 1.34 6.70
CA PRO A 110 5.77 2.35 7.74
C PRO A 110 6.60 3.63 7.53
N LEU A 111 7.55 3.62 6.61
CA LEU A 111 8.49 4.73 6.42
C LEU A 111 8.19 5.57 5.17
N LEU A 112 6.95 5.55 4.67
CA LEU A 112 6.53 6.40 3.55
C LEU A 112 6.76 7.88 3.90
N PRO A 113 7.61 8.62 3.16
CA PRO A 113 7.81 10.04 3.41
C PRO A 113 6.57 10.86 3.07
N GLN A 114 6.26 11.86 3.91
CA GLN A 114 5.09 12.74 3.71
C GLN A 114 5.06 13.43 2.35
N HIS A 115 6.23 13.87 1.86
CA HIS A 115 6.31 14.51 0.54
C HIS A 115 5.98 13.55 -0.60
N VAL A 116 6.36 12.26 -0.50
CA VAL A 116 6.02 11.24 -1.51
C VAL A 116 4.51 11.02 -1.55
N LEU A 117 3.87 10.90 -0.37
CA LEU A 117 2.42 10.75 -0.28
C LEU A 117 1.70 11.96 -0.86
N THR A 118 2.12 13.17 -0.47
CA THR A 118 1.50 14.42 -0.95
C THR A 118 1.67 14.57 -2.46
N ASN A 119 2.88 14.39 -2.99
CA ASN A 119 3.15 14.51 -4.44
C ASN A 119 2.36 13.47 -5.25
N SER A 120 2.20 12.25 -4.73
CA SER A 120 1.41 11.22 -5.41
C SER A 120 -0.08 11.56 -5.44
N ILE A 121 -0.63 12.13 -4.37
CA ILE A 121 -2.02 12.62 -4.34
C ILE A 121 -2.22 13.77 -5.33
N GLU A 122 -1.33 14.76 -5.33
CA GLU A 122 -1.41 15.89 -6.27
C GLU A 122 -1.28 15.44 -7.73
N THR A 123 -0.39 14.49 -8.03
CA THR A 123 -0.31 13.91 -9.37
C THR A 123 -1.61 13.21 -9.75
N ALA A 124 -2.20 12.43 -8.83
CA ALA A 124 -3.46 11.74 -9.10
C ALA A 124 -4.64 12.71 -9.30
N LYS A 125 -4.67 13.83 -8.57
CA LYS A 125 -5.66 14.90 -8.80
C LYS A 125 -5.57 15.51 -10.20
N GLN A 126 -4.35 15.67 -10.71
CA GLN A 126 -4.11 16.28 -12.03
C GLN A 126 -4.26 15.28 -13.18
N LYS A 127 -3.86 14.02 -12.99
CA LYS A 127 -3.71 13.02 -14.06
C LYS A 127 -4.68 11.83 -13.92
N GLY A 128 -5.50 11.80 -12.87
CA GLY A 128 -6.46 10.71 -12.60
C GLY A 128 -5.85 9.50 -11.88
N ASN A 129 -4.53 9.36 -11.83
CA ASN A 129 -3.85 8.28 -11.12
C ASN A 129 -2.37 8.60 -10.83
N ALA A 130 -1.77 7.83 -9.91
CA ALA A 130 -0.36 7.88 -9.59
C ALA A 130 0.13 6.52 -9.08
N LEU A 131 1.26 6.07 -9.56
CA LEU A 131 1.98 4.86 -9.14
C LEU A 131 3.34 5.25 -8.59
N VAL A 132 3.54 5.06 -7.30
CA VAL A 132 4.85 5.35 -6.68
C VAL A 132 5.84 4.26 -7.04
N CYS A 133 6.98 4.67 -7.63
CA CYS A 133 8.05 3.77 -8.05
C CYS A 133 9.42 4.35 -7.71
N ILE A 134 10.43 3.50 -7.60
CA ILE A 134 11.83 3.92 -7.61
C ILE A 134 12.53 3.33 -8.82
N LYS A 135 13.34 4.14 -9.50
CA LYS A 135 14.12 3.71 -10.66
C LYS A 135 15.17 2.68 -10.23
N ALA A 136 15.37 1.66 -11.04
CA ALA A 136 16.44 0.69 -10.81
C ALA A 136 17.80 1.38 -10.88
N LYS A 137 18.70 1.06 -9.93
CA LYS A 137 20.05 1.61 -9.86
C LYS A 137 21.10 0.60 -10.31
N ASP A 138 20.89 -0.66 -9.97
CA ASP A 138 21.82 -1.73 -10.29
C ASP A 138 21.61 -2.26 -11.71
N THR A 139 22.56 -3.01 -12.22
CA THR A 139 22.40 -3.76 -13.46
C THR A 139 21.37 -4.87 -13.27
N LEU A 140 20.40 -4.93 -14.18
CA LEU A 140 19.31 -5.91 -14.12
C LEU A 140 19.45 -6.93 -15.25
N ILE A 141 19.18 -8.17 -14.92
CA ILE A 141 19.16 -9.29 -15.86
C ILE A 141 17.80 -9.97 -15.82
N LYS A 142 17.44 -10.59 -16.94
CA LYS A 142 16.39 -11.60 -17.03
C LYS A 142 17.05 -12.97 -17.14
N GLY A 143 16.52 -13.96 -16.42
CA GLY A 143 17.01 -15.33 -16.42
C GLY A 143 16.56 -16.08 -15.19
N SER A 144 16.82 -17.38 -15.14
CA SER A 144 16.56 -18.22 -13.98
C SER A 144 17.85 -18.77 -13.35
N ARG A 145 18.53 -19.71 -14.01
CA ARG A 145 19.85 -20.24 -13.60
C ARG A 145 21.00 -19.71 -14.46
N VAL A 146 20.66 -19.22 -15.65
CA VAL A 146 21.59 -18.58 -16.58
C VAL A 146 21.01 -17.23 -17.00
N VAL A 147 21.91 -16.30 -17.35
CA VAL A 147 21.50 -14.98 -17.85
C VAL A 147 20.94 -15.15 -19.27
N GLU A 148 19.68 -14.73 -19.47
CA GLU A 148 19.03 -14.74 -20.79
C GLU A 148 19.23 -13.40 -21.50
N SER A 149 19.09 -12.29 -20.76
CA SER A 149 19.28 -10.93 -21.31
C SER A 149 19.58 -9.91 -20.21
N TYR A 150 20.08 -8.76 -20.61
CA TYR A 150 20.20 -7.57 -19.80
C TYR A 150 18.99 -6.67 -20.06
N LEU A 151 18.48 -6.03 -19.00
CA LEU A 151 17.40 -5.05 -19.10
C LEU A 151 18.00 -3.64 -19.10
N ASP A 152 17.41 -2.75 -19.89
CA ASP A 152 17.76 -1.33 -19.80
C ASP A 152 17.23 -0.79 -18.47
N ARG A 153 18.14 -0.55 -17.51
CA ARG A 153 17.77 -0.05 -16.17
C ARG A 153 17.09 1.31 -16.23
N ASP A 154 17.25 2.06 -17.31
CA ASP A 154 16.63 3.36 -17.47
C ASP A 154 15.13 3.27 -17.72
N GLU A 155 14.63 2.12 -18.12
CA GLU A 155 13.22 1.80 -18.34
C GLU A 155 12.62 0.93 -17.22
N VAL A 156 13.42 0.52 -16.20
CA VAL A 156 12.96 -0.40 -15.17
C VAL A 156 12.79 0.30 -13.82
N TYR A 157 11.66 0.02 -13.19
CA TYR A 157 11.28 0.58 -11.90
C TYR A 157 10.85 -0.51 -10.93
N TYR A 158 11.20 -0.35 -9.65
CA TYR A 158 10.61 -1.11 -8.56
C TYR A 158 9.32 -0.43 -8.13
N VAL A 159 8.21 -1.16 -8.26
CA VAL A 159 6.89 -0.67 -7.86
C VAL A 159 6.76 -0.64 -6.34
N GLN A 160 6.28 0.49 -5.84
CA GLN A 160 5.93 0.68 -4.45
C GLN A 160 4.42 0.97 -4.31
N THR A 161 4.00 1.21 -3.09
CA THR A 161 2.75 1.87 -2.77
C THR A 161 3.07 3.18 -2.03
N PRO A 162 2.23 4.22 -2.08
CA PRO A 162 0.83 4.22 -2.52
C PRO A 162 0.66 4.07 -4.03
N GLN A 163 -0.48 3.46 -4.40
CA GLN A 163 -1.03 3.43 -5.74
C GLN A 163 -2.38 4.15 -5.67
N ILE A 164 -2.58 5.15 -6.49
CA ILE A 164 -3.73 6.07 -6.39
C ILE A 164 -4.48 6.09 -7.70
N PHE A 165 -5.80 5.96 -7.62
CA PHE A 165 -6.69 5.96 -8.78
C PHE A 165 -7.99 6.67 -8.46
N LEU A 166 -8.65 7.19 -9.48
CA LEU A 166 -10.06 7.56 -9.35
C LEU A 166 -10.89 6.33 -8.98
N TYR A 167 -11.85 6.49 -8.07
CA TYR A 167 -12.71 5.40 -7.59
C TYR A 167 -13.34 4.57 -8.72
N PRO A 168 -13.97 5.16 -9.77
CA PRO A 168 -14.61 4.38 -10.82
C PRO A 168 -13.60 3.59 -11.66
N VAL A 169 -12.38 4.11 -11.84
CA VAL A 169 -11.32 3.41 -12.59
C VAL A 169 -10.89 2.16 -11.85
N LEU A 170 -10.58 2.29 -10.54
CA LEU A 170 -10.18 1.15 -9.72
C LEU A 170 -11.32 0.13 -9.59
N MET A 171 -12.56 0.58 -9.40
CA MET A 171 -13.74 -0.29 -9.32
C MET A 171 -13.95 -1.08 -10.63
N LYS A 172 -13.83 -0.43 -11.80
CA LYS A 172 -13.90 -1.08 -13.11
C LYS A 172 -12.80 -2.14 -13.26
N ALA A 173 -11.57 -1.78 -12.86
CA ALA A 173 -10.42 -2.69 -12.96
C ALA A 173 -10.59 -3.93 -12.06
N MET A 174 -11.07 -3.74 -10.83
CA MET A 174 -11.37 -4.84 -9.91
C MET A 174 -12.46 -5.77 -10.47
N LYS A 175 -13.60 -5.21 -10.92
CA LYS A 175 -14.68 -6.01 -11.52
C LYS A 175 -14.19 -6.83 -12.70
N ASN A 176 -13.45 -6.20 -13.62
CA ASN A 176 -12.87 -6.90 -14.78
C ASN A 176 -11.94 -8.05 -14.37
N ALA A 177 -11.14 -7.85 -13.31
CA ALA A 177 -10.26 -8.89 -12.80
C ALA A 177 -11.06 -10.11 -12.30
N TYR A 178 -12.14 -9.89 -11.53
CA TYR A 178 -13.00 -10.99 -11.06
C TYR A 178 -13.74 -11.70 -12.20
N GLU A 179 -14.29 -10.96 -13.15
CA GLU A 179 -14.97 -11.51 -14.32
C GLU A 179 -14.04 -12.42 -15.16
N ASN A 180 -12.74 -12.14 -15.14
CA ASN A 180 -11.73 -12.90 -15.88
C ASN A 180 -10.89 -13.84 -15.00
N ASN A 181 -11.27 -14.08 -13.74
CA ASN A 181 -10.52 -14.89 -12.78
C ASN A 181 -9.03 -14.52 -12.71
N PHE A 182 -8.72 -13.22 -12.77
CA PHE A 182 -7.36 -12.71 -12.76
C PHE A 182 -6.98 -12.15 -11.39
N ILE A 183 -5.90 -12.69 -10.83
CA ILE A 183 -5.30 -12.16 -9.59
C ILE A 183 -4.07 -11.34 -9.98
N GLY A 184 -4.13 -10.04 -9.74
CA GLY A 184 -3.02 -9.13 -9.97
C GLY A 184 -2.03 -9.10 -8.81
N THR A 185 -0.79 -8.80 -9.11
CA THR A 185 0.24 -8.57 -8.07
C THR A 185 0.05 -7.25 -7.32
N ASP A 186 -0.62 -6.29 -7.97
CA ASP A 186 -0.96 -4.97 -7.44
C ASP A 186 -2.16 -4.36 -8.20
N GLU A 187 -2.59 -3.16 -7.83
CA GLU A 187 -3.72 -2.48 -8.47
C GLU A 187 -3.36 -1.92 -9.84
N SER A 188 -2.11 -1.54 -10.05
CA SER A 188 -1.68 -0.93 -11.32
C SER A 188 -1.80 -1.89 -12.50
N ILE A 189 -1.51 -3.18 -12.31
CA ILE A 189 -1.68 -4.19 -13.36
C ILE A 189 -3.15 -4.36 -13.74
N LEU A 190 -4.08 -4.29 -12.76
CA LEU A 190 -5.50 -4.37 -13.00
C LEU A 190 -6.00 -3.18 -13.83
N VAL A 191 -5.56 -1.98 -13.45
CA VAL A 191 -5.90 -0.74 -14.15
C VAL A 191 -5.33 -0.73 -15.58
N ARG A 192 -4.11 -1.23 -15.78
CA ARG A 192 -3.52 -1.41 -17.11
C ARG A 192 -4.32 -2.38 -17.99
N ARG A 193 -4.86 -3.45 -17.41
CA ARG A 193 -5.67 -4.45 -18.16
C ARG A 193 -6.98 -3.89 -18.71
N VAL A 194 -7.53 -2.84 -18.11
CA VAL A 194 -8.74 -2.16 -18.63
C VAL A 194 -8.41 -1.00 -19.57
N GLY A 195 -7.16 -0.91 -20.04
CA GLY A 195 -6.72 0.04 -21.07
C GLY A 195 -6.25 1.41 -20.55
N GLU A 196 -6.24 1.61 -19.25
CA GLU A 196 -5.83 2.88 -18.65
C GLU A 196 -4.30 3.03 -18.63
N LYS A 197 -3.82 4.25 -18.84
CA LYS A 197 -2.42 4.60 -18.62
C LYS A 197 -2.18 4.88 -17.14
N VAL A 198 -1.05 4.43 -16.60
CA VAL A 198 -0.68 4.66 -15.20
C VAL A 198 0.55 5.57 -15.14
N ASN A 199 0.44 6.68 -14.42
CA ASN A 199 1.48 7.69 -14.30
C ASN A 199 2.45 7.33 -13.18
N ILE A 200 3.74 7.32 -13.45
CA ILE A 200 4.81 7.07 -12.47
C ILE A 200 5.08 8.35 -11.67
N VAL A 201 5.28 8.19 -10.37
CA VAL A 201 5.72 9.23 -9.44
C VAL A 201 6.92 8.71 -8.67
N ASP A 202 7.91 9.58 -8.46
CA ASP A 202 9.13 9.24 -7.74
C ASP A 202 8.82 8.84 -6.28
N GLY A 203 9.26 7.64 -5.94
CA GLY A 203 9.18 7.07 -4.62
C GLY A 203 10.40 7.37 -3.76
N SER A 204 10.61 6.56 -2.75
CA SER A 204 11.75 6.66 -1.84
C SER A 204 12.32 5.30 -1.51
N VAL A 205 13.64 5.20 -1.40
CA VAL A 205 14.32 4.00 -0.90
C VAL A 205 13.92 3.70 0.55
N PHE A 206 13.52 4.71 1.33
CA PHE A 206 12.99 4.52 2.68
C PHE A 206 11.59 3.92 2.71
N ASN A 207 10.84 3.98 1.62
CA ASN A 207 9.50 3.40 1.51
C ASN A 207 9.57 1.89 1.16
N PHE A 208 10.54 1.18 1.72
CA PHE A 208 10.66 -0.26 1.51
C PHE A 208 9.57 -1.04 2.26
N LYS A 209 9.23 -2.20 1.74
CA LYS A 209 8.26 -3.11 2.37
C LYS A 209 8.99 -4.02 3.34
N ILE A 210 8.57 -4.02 4.58
CA ILE A 210 9.10 -4.96 5.57
C ILE A 210 8.60 -6.36 5.24
N THR A 211 9.50 -7.25 4.82
CA THR A 211 9.21 -8.62 4.41
C THR A 211 10.06 -9.66 5.12
N THR A 212 11.27 -9.32 5.49
CA THR A 212 12.28 -10.20 6.10
C THR A 212 12.71 -9.68 7.47
N ALA A 213 13.52 -10.45 8.18
CA ALA A 213 14.12 -10.04 9.46
C ALA A 213 15.10 -8.87 9.27
N GLU A 214 15.84 -8.87 8.17
CA GLU A 214 16.77 -7.79 7.81
C GLU A 214 16.03 -6.46 7.57
N ASP A 215 14.85 -6.52 6.95
CA ASP A 215 14.02 -5.33 6.77
C ASP A 215 13.57 -4.74 8.12
N ILE A 216 13.30 -5.61 9.10
CA ILE A 216 12.95 -5.19 10.46
C ILE A 216 14.11 -4.45 11.12
N GLU A 217 15.33 -4.98 11.01
CA GLU A 217 16.50 -4.32 11.57
C GLU A 217 16.80 -2.99 10.87
N MET A 218 16.62 -2.95 9.56
CA MET A 218 16.72 -1.69 8.80
C MET A 218 15.64 -0.67 9.24
N PHE A 219 14.41 -1.12 9.42
CA PHE A 219 13.32 -0.27 9.93
C PHE A 219 13.68 0.35 11.28
N LYS A 220 14.13 -0.44 12.25
CA LYS A 220 14.51 0.05 13.58
C LYS A 220 15.59 1.14 13.48
N ARG A 221 16.64 0.91 12.69
CA ARG A 221 17.73 1.88 12.52
C ARG A 221 17.30 3.18 11.89
N VAL A 222 16.41 3.12 10.87
CA VAL A 222 15.93 4.33 10.18
C VAL A 222 14.92 5.10 11.03
N ALA A 223 14.03 4.39 11.74
CA ALA A 223 13.00 5.02 12.56
C ALA A 223 13.61 5.75 13.78
N LEU A 224 14.61 5.16 14.45
CA LEU A 224 15.30 5.80 15.58
C LEU A 224 15.97 7.13 15.20
N ARG A 225 16.53 7.25 13.99
CA ARG A 225 17.15 8.50 13.50
C ARG A 225 16.15 9.63 13.20
N LYS A 226 14.86 9.35 13.12
CA LYS A 226 13.83 10.38 12.93
C LYS A 226 13.34 11.00 14.24
N GLU A 227 13.70 10.40 15.38
CA GLU A 227 13.33 10.88 16.72
C GLU A 227 14.45 11.74 17.34
N GLU A 228 15.64 11.79 16.72
CA GLU A 228 16.73 12.73 17.03
C GLU A 228 16.60 14.01 16.17
#